data_ef887f329b24e4799acbe54fbb5379fc
#
_entry.id   ef887f329b24e4799acbe54fbb5379fc
#
_cell.length_a   1.000
_cell.length_b   1.000
_cell.length_c   1.000
_cell.angle_alpha   90.00
_cell.angle_beta   90.00
_cell.angle_gamma   90.00
#
_symmetry.space_group_name_H-M   'P 1'
#
loop_
_entity.id
_entity.type
_entity.pdbx_description
1 polymer ?
#
loop_
_entity_poly.entity_id
_entity_poly.type
_entity_poly.pdbx_seq_one_letter_code
_entity_poly.pdbx_strand_id
1 'polypeptide(L)'
;MAYLTSSHAADTSTLALFKDWAKAISDAFAAFGWVQTNDTGQVVWTATVLTFTEVQVVGAVATYLYSSYVGPAPRVGMSVIVTGFGTAGNNLNPGVLTAVSGGASGTVAMTTSTQANEVHAGSGTTTALAAAPGAGVYVYEIWGMGDALQATSPFYLKLECGTIASQGGCPNIYFTIGTGVNGAGSISGNTGTRTTMKGSYAAGGGATLYECNFCGSSDYFGMMLWRLAGTANVSVLCMERSKDSLGANTGDYLTINSASYNANTQQTVFKVGLGTNTTLETGTTGRWATILPITSTTGSQNNKTHVSPVYPLVGQVTYPSIMAMVVLSADLVEGSVFTVQIYGTNHNYLFTKSNYSAVGNQGVGWPAIRWE
;
A
#
# COMPACT_ATOMS: atom_id res chain seq x y z
N MET A 1 3.70 4.20 16.74
CA MET A 1 3.20 3.34 15.67
C MET A 1 1.72 3.04 15.88
N ALA A 2 0.99 2.71 14.82
CA ALA A 2 -0.42 2.35 14.90
C ALA A 2 -0.65 1.01 14.19
N TYR A 3 -1.73 0.33 14.52
CA TYR A 3 -2.15 -0.88 13.83
C TYR A 3 -3.65 -0.86 13.52
N LEU A 4 -4.03 -1.54 12.45
CA LEU A 4 -5.40 -1.67 11.99
C LEU A 4 -5.66 -3.12 11.59
N THR A 5 -6.84 -3.62 11.91
CA THR A 5 -7.31 -4.94 11.47
C THR A 5 -8.69 -4.80 10.85
N SER A 6 -8.89 -5.45 9.73
CA SER A 6 -10.18 -5.48 9.04
C SER A 6 -10.36 -6.80 8.30
N SER A 7 -11.63 -7.19 8.06
CA SER A 7 -11.96 -8.41 7.33
C SER A 7 -12.79 -8.06 6.11
N HIS A 8 -12.42 -8.60 4.96
CA HIS A 8 -13.03 -8.30 3.67
C HIS A 8 -13.35 -9.57 2.90
N ALA A 9 -14.43 -9.52 2.12
CA ALA A 9 -14.77 -10.63 1.24
C ALA A 9 -13.68 -10.87 0.18
N ALA A 10 -13.44 -12.14 -0.12
CA ALA A 10 -12.53 -12.52 -1.21
C ALA A 10 -13.08 -12.15 -2.60
N ASP A 11 -14.38 -11.95 -2.72
CA ASP A 11 -15.02 -11.49 -3.94
C ASP A 11 -14.83 -9.96 -4.08
N THR A 12 -14.27 -9.54 -5.20
CA THR A 12 -14.06 -8.13 -5.57
C THR A 12 -14.77 -7.77 -6.88
N SER A 13 -15.74 -8.58 -7.30
CA SER A 13 -16.44 -8.42 -8.57
C SER A 13 -17.37 -7.21 -8.62
N THR A 14 -17.81 -6.72 -7.48
CA THR A 14 -18.63 -5.50 -7.38
C THR A 14 -17.81 -4.31 -6.88
N LEU A 15 -18.24 -3.10 -7.24
CA LEU A 15 -17.59 -1.88 -6.78
C LEU A 15 -17.53 -1.79 -5.25
N ALA A 16 -18.61 -2.16 -4.56
CA ALA A 16 -18.68 -2.10 -3.11
C ALA A 16 -17.64 -3.04 -2.47
N LEU A 17 -17.59 -4.30 -2.88
CA LEU A 17 -16.63 -5.29 -2.39
C LEU A 17 -15.18 -4.91 -2.74
N PHE A 18 -14.96 -4.40 -3.96
CA PHE A 18 -13.64 -3.93 -4.37
C PHE A 18 -13.18 -2.74 -3.52
N LYS A 19 -14.04 -1.73 -3.31
CA LYS A 19 -13.72 -0.57 -2.47
C LYS A 19 -13.47 -0.97 -1.03
N ASP A 20 -14.21 -1.92 -0.51
CA ASP A 20 -14.09 -2.37 0.88
C ASP A 20 -12.65 -2.78 1.21
N TRP A 21 -12.06 -3.70 0.47
CA TRP A 21 -10.71 -4.16 0.78
C TRP A 21 -9.60 -3.25 0.21
N ALA A 22 -9.74 -2.74 -1.01
CA ALA A 22 -8.69 -1.92 -1.61
C ALA A 22 -8.57 -0.55 -0.93
N LYS A 23 -9.73 0.03 -0.53
CA LYS A 23 -9.75 1.24 0.27
C LYS A 23 -9.16 1.04 1.66
N ALA A 24 -9.33 -0.13 2.28
CA ALA A 24 -8.72 -0.41 3.58
C ALA A 24 -7.19 -0.30 3.53
N ILE A 25 -6.56 -0.75 2.44
CA ILE A 25 -5.11 -0.60 2.24
C ILE A 25 -4.75 0.89 2.10
N SER A 26 -5.49 1.64 1.30
CA SER A 26 -5.28 3.09 1.12
C SER A 26 -5.43 3.85 2.45
N ASP A 27 -6.48 3.54 3.21
CA ASP A 27 -6.74 4.16 4.52
C ASP A 27 -5.62 3.83 5.52
N ALA A 28 -5.04 2.62 5.46
CA ALA A 28 -3.91 2.25 6.31
C ALA A 28 -2.66 3.08 6.01
N PHE A 29 -2.31 3.30 4.73
CA PHE A 29 -1.21 4.20 4.37
C PHE A 29 -1.41 5.60 4.93
N ALA A 30 -2.62 6.16 4.75
CA ALA A 30 -2.95 7.50 5.27
C ALA A 30 -2.89 7.55 6.79
N ALA A 31 -3.44 6.54 7.49
CA ALA A 31 -3.47 6.48 8.95
C ALA A 31 -2.06 6.40 9.57
N PHE A 32 -1.11 5.81 8.86
CA PHE A 32 0.28 5.70 9.30
C PHE A 32 1.13 6.91 8.93
N GLY A 33 0.53 7.93 8.31
CA GLY A 33 1.20 9.17 7.96
C GLY A 33 1.97 9.13 6.65
N TRP A 34 1.75 8.11 5.80
CA TRP A 34 2.22 8.15 4.43
C TRP A 34 1.43 9.18 3.62
N VAL A 35 2.06 9.77 2.63
CA VAL A 35 1.49 10.85 1.85
C VAL A 35 1.19 10.39 0.44
N GLN A 36 -0.09 10.42 0.06
CA GLN A 36 -0.48 10.15 -1.32
C GLN A 36 0.02 11.27 -2.23
N THR A 37 0.68 10.91 -3.33
CA THR A 37 1.17 11.89 -4.30
C THR A 37 0.02 12.51 -5.09
N ASN A 38 0.28 13.66 -5.71
CA ASN A 38 -0.66 14.31 -6.63
C ASN A 38 -0.47 13.84 -8.08
N ASP A 39 -0.16 12.57 -8.27
CA ASP A 39 -0.02 12.00 -9.60
C ASP A 39 -1.37 11.98 -10.34
N THR A 40 -1.35 12.23 -11.64
CA THR A 40 -2.54 12.14 -12.48
C THR A 40 -2.99 10.68 -12.62
N GLY A 41 -4.25 10.41 -12.42
CA GLY A 41 -4.80 9.05 -12.46
C GLY A 41 -4.86 8.36 -11.11
N GLN A 42 -4.63 9.09 -10.02
CA GLN A 42 -4.87 8.57 -8.68
C GLN A 42 -6.33 8.20 -8.49
N VAL A 43 -6.53 7.12 -7.75
CA VAL A 43 -7.88 6.68 -7.39
C VAL A 43 -8.52 7.66 -6.42
N VAL A 44 -9.73 8.08 -6.73
CA VAL A 44 -10.60 8.84 -5.84
C VAL A 44 -11.68 7.90 -5.34
N TRP A 45 -11.58 7.48 -4.08
CA TRP A 45 -12.53 6.53 -3.46
C TRP A 45 -13.87 7.17 -3.14
N THR A 46 -13.83 8.43 -2.68
CA THR A 46 -15.02 9.21 -2.30
C THR A 46 -14.97 10.54 -3.03
N ALA A 47 -16.07 10.93 -3.66
CA ALA A 47 -16.16 12.21 -4.32
C ALA A 47 -16.03 13.36 -3.32
N THR A 48 -15.36 14.43 -3.74
CA THR A 48 -15.35 15.72 -3.05
C THR A 48 -16.38 16.61 -3.68
N VAL A 49 -17.23 17.24 -2.89
CA VAL A 49 -18.20 18.26 -3.35
C VAL A 49 -17.70 19.62 -2.89
N LEU A 50 -17.37 20.48 -3.85
CA LEU A 50 -16.91 21.85 -3.64
C LEU A 50 -18.11 22.80 -3.81
N THR A 51 -18.23 23.78 -2.90
CA THR A 51 -19.20 24.87 -3.05
C THR A 51 -18.47 26.09 -3.60
N PHE A 52 -18.65 26.40 -4.87
CA PHE A 52 -18.01 27.54 -5.51
C PHE A 52 -18.80 28.83 -5.30
N THR A 53 -18.08 29.95 -5.28
CA THR A 53 -18.64 31.30 -5.16
C THR A 53 -18.24 32.19 -6.33
N GLU A 54 -17.18 31.87 -7.04
CA GLU A 54 -16.63 32.73 -8.08
C GLU A 54 -15.73 31.93 -9.01
N VAL A 55 -15.64 32.37 -10.25
CA VAL A 55 -14.58 31.97 -11.18
C VAL A 55 -13.85 33.19 -11.70
N GLN A 56 -12.51 33.13 -11.67
CA GLN A 56 -11.61 34.15 -12.20
C GLN A 56 -10.77 33.55 -13.31
N VAL A 57 -10.66 34.25 -14.44
CA VAL A 57 -9.88 33.78 -15.59
C VAL A 57 -8.75 34.75 -15.86
N VAL A 58 -7.53 34.23 -15.86
CA VAL A 58 -6.33 34.97 -16.20
C VAL A 58 -5.51 34.16 -17.21
N GLY A 59 -5.36 34.68 -18.41
CA GLY A 59 -4.69 33.97 -19.50
C GLY A 59 -5.36 32.61 -19.80
N ALA A 60 -4.60 31.53 -19.71
CA ALA A 60 -5.07 30.17 -19.96
C ALA A 60 -5.47 29.41 -18.68
N VAL A 61 -5.75 30.11 -17.58
CA VAL A 61 -6.10 29.50 -16.29
C VAL A 61 -7.44 30.05 -15.81
N ALA A 62 -8.36 29.14 -15.49
CA ALA A 62 -9.59 29.43 -14.75
C ALA A 62 -9.43 29.01 -13.30
N THR A 63 -9.58 29.93 -12.38
CA THR A 63 -9.48 29.71 -10.93
C THR A 63 -10.86 29.83 -10.32
N TYR A 64 -11.34 28.74 -9.72
CA TYR A 64 -12.61 28.68 -9.00
C TYR A 64 -12.37 28.84 -7.51
N LEU A 65 -13.08 29.80 -6.89
CA LEU A 65 -13.02 30.03 -5.46
C LEU A 65 -14.08 29.17 -4.79
N TYR A 66 -13.69 28.37 -3.81
CA TYR A 66 -14.61 27.57 -3.00
C TYR A 66 -14.68 28.09 -1.56
N SER A 67 -15.90 28.15 -1.02
CA SER A 67 -16.19 28.56 0.37
C SER A 67 -16.12 27.37 1.33
N SER A 68 -16.38 26.16 0.82
CA SER A 68 -16.36 24.92 1.61
C SER A 68 -16.26 23.71 0.70
N TYR A 69 -15.94 22.56 1.29
CA TYR A 69 -16.08 21.26 0.62
C TYR A 69 -16.56 20.17 1.60
N VAL A 70 -17.12 19.11 1.04
CA VAL A 70 -17.51 17.87 1.74
C VAL A 70 -16.80 16.71 1.08
N GLY A 71 -16.22 15.82 1.86
CA GLY A 71 -15.41 14.70 1.38
C GLY A 71 -13.90 14.95 1.56
N PRO A 72 -13.03 14.21 0.88
CA PRO A 72 -11.58 14.39 0.91
C PRO A 72 -11.17 15.79 0.45
N ALA A 73 -10.07 16.32 0.96
CA ALA A 73 -9.54 17.60 0.51
C ALA A 73 -9.27 17.57 -1.01
N PRO A 74 -9.60 18.67 -1.73
CA PRO A 74 -9.29 18.74 -3.16
C PRO A 74 -7.78 18.71 -3.38
N ARG A 75 -7.33 18.09 -4.47
CA ARG A 75 -5.90 17.98 -4.83
C ARG A 75 -5.72 18.03 -6.34
N VAL A 76 -4.53 18.41 -6.75
CA VAL A 76 -4.12 18.42 -8.16
C VAL A 76 -4.31 17.04 -8.78
N GLY A 77 -4.75 17.00 -10.05
CA GLY A 77 -5.01 15.76 -10.79
C GLY A 77 -6.43 15.20 -10.63
N MET A 78 -7.24 15.69 -9.66
CA MET A 78 -8.65 15.30 -9.58
C MET A 78 -9.42 15.83 -10.79
N SER A 79 -10.26 14.97 -11.38
CA SER A 79 -11.27 15.38 -12.35
C SER A 79 -12.48 15.91 -11.61
N VAL A 80 -12.98 17.08 -12.02
CA VAL A 80 -14.11 17.76 -11.40
C VAL A 80 -15.16 18.09 -12.43
N ILE A 81 -16.41 17.77 -12.15
CA ILE A 81 -17.59 18.22 -12.89
C ILE A 81 -18.07 19.49 -12.21
N VAL A 82 -18.07 20.61 -12.94
CA VAL A 82 -18.53 21.92 -12.45
C VAL A 82 -19.89 22.23 -13.02
N THR A 83 -20.78 22.68 -12.16
CA THR A 83 -22.18 23.05 -12.53
C THR A 83 -22.66 24.25 -11.72
N GLY A 84 -23.77 24.87 -12.18
CA GLY A 84 -24.47 25.90 -11.43
C GLY A 84 -24.07 27.31 -11.78
N PHE A 85 -23.04 27.57 -12.58
CA PHE A 85 -22.69 28.91 -13.06
C PHE A 85 -23.66 29.35 -14.17
N GLY A 86 -23.92 30.64 -14.22
CA GLY A 86 -24.78 31.25 -15.25
C GLY A 86 -24.13 31.22 -16.64
N THR A 87 -22.83 31.45 -16.71
CA THR A 87 -22.06 31.34 -17.94
C THR A 87 -21.80 29.89 -18.27
N ALA A 88 -22.28 29.40 -19.39
CA ALA A 88 -22.19 27.99 -19.79
C ALA A 88 -20.74 27.47 -19.84
N GLY A 89 -19.79 28.30 -20.28
CA GLY A 89 -18.39 27.97 -20.34
C GLY A 89 -17.72 27.70 -18.96
N ASN A 90 -18.32 28.18 -17.88
CA ASN A 90 -17.85 27.97 -16.52
C ASN A 90 -18.28 26.60 -15.95
N ASN A 91 -19.25 25.94 -16.60
CA ASN A 91 -19.68 24.60 -16.23
C ASN A 91 -18.88 23.57 -17.03
N LEU A 92 -17.96 22.90 -16.36
CA LEU A 92 -17.03 21.94 -16.97
C LEU A 92 -17.48 20.50 -16.74
N ASN A 93 -17.31 19.64 -17.77
CA ASN A 93 -17.68 18.23 -17.68
C ASN A 93 -16.71 17.35 -18.48
N PRO A 94 -15.72 16.74 -17.86
CA PRO A 94 -15.03 17.14 -16.62
C PRO A 94 -13.87 18.13 -16.88
N GLY A 95 -13.49 18.89 -15.87
CA GLY A 95 -12.21 19.60 -15.79
C GLY A 95 -11.21 18.85 -14.94
N VAL A 96 -9.90 19.09 -15.13
CA VAL A 96 -8.83 18.53 -14.29
C VAL A 96 -8.18 19.64 -13.48
N LEU A 97 -8.05 19.43 -12.17
CA LEU A 97 -7.39 20.38 -11.28
C LEU A 97 -5.89 20.45 -11.55
N THR A 98 -5.38 21.61 -11.91
CA THR A 98 -3.96 21.88 -12.17
C THR A 98 -3.24 22.56 -10.99
N ALA A 99 -4.02 23.24 -10.13
CA ALA A 99 -3.50 23.79 -8.88
C ALA A 99 -4.61 23.81 -7.82
N VAL A 100 -4.21 23.71 -6.55
CA VAL A 100 -5.09 23.78 -5.37
C VAL A 100 -4.39 24.63 -4.31
N SER A 101 -5.13 25.55 -3.68
CA SER A 101 -4.63 26.40 -2.61
C SER A 101 -5.70 26.60 -1.56
N GLY A 102 -5.31 26.74 -0.30
CA GLY A 102 -6.20 26.94 0.83
C GLY A 102 -6.45 25.66 1.65
N GLY A 103 -7.44 25.73 2.54
CA GLY A 103 -7.86 24.67 3.45
C GLY A 103 -9.36 24.41 3.34
N ALA A 104 -10.12 24.65 4.43
CA ALA A 104 -11.59 24.51 4.42
C ALA A 104 -12.27 25.39 3.37
N SER A 105 -11.64 26.50 2.99
CA SER A 105 -11.94 27.34 1.83
C SER A 105 -10.67 27.66 1.07
N GLY A 106 -10.77 28.02 -0.22
CA GLY A 106 -9.58 28.33 -1.02
C GLY A 106 -9.89 28.39 -2.52
N THR A 107 -8.93 27.98 -3.33
CA THR A 107 -9.02 28.00 -4.79
C THR A 107 -8.61 26.67 -5.40
N VAL A 108 -9.26 26.34 -6.52
CA VAL A 108 -8.84 25.28 -7.43
C VAL A 108 -8.73 25.86 -8.84
N ALA A 109 -7.64 25.54 -9.53
CA ALA A 109 -7.39 26.03 -10.87
C ALA A 109 -7.46 24.89 -11.90
N MET A 110 -7.90 25.23 -13.11
CA MET A 110 -7.98 24.35 -14.27
C MET A 110 -7.49 25.11 -15.51
N THR A 111 -7.03 24.37 -16.51
CA THR A 111 -6.77 24.99 -17.82
C THR A 111 -8.07 25.48 -18.44
N THR A 112 -8.12 26.75 -18.83
CA THR A 112 -9.32 27.34 -19.44
C THR A 112 -9.37 27.09 -20.93
N SER A 113 -10.60 26.98 -21.44
CA SER A 113 -10.90 27.02 -22.87
C SER A 113 -12.05 27.96 -23.20
N THR A 114 -13.07 28.03 -22.36
CA THR A 114 -14.33 28.76 -22.61
C THR A 114 -14.83 29.53 -21.38
N GLN A 115 -14.07 29.49 -20.28
CA GLN A 115 -14.45 30.15 -19.02
C GLN A 115 -14.36 31.66 -19.11
N ALA A 116 -15.14 32.33 -18.29
CA ALA A 116 -15.17 33.79 -18.14
C ALA A 116 -15.31 34.17 -16.66
N ASN A 117 -14.87 35.37 -16.30
CA ASN A 117 -15.04 35.88 -14.93
C ASN A 117 -16.52 35.92 -14.56
N GLU A 118 -16.87 35.35 -13.42
CA GLU A 118 -18.24 35.34 -12.92
C GLU A 118 -18.25 35.20 -11.39
N VAL A 119 -19.03 36.03 -10.73
CA VAL A 119 -19.35 35.90 -9.31
C VAL A 119 -20.74 35.26 -9.23
N HIS A 120 -20.81 33.98 -9.00
CA HIS A 120 -22.03 33.20 -8.92
C HIS A 120 -21.80 31.93 -8.09
N ALA A 121 -22.85 31.47 -7.43
CA ALA A 121 -22.80 30.19 -6.72
C ALA A 121 -22.79 29.03 -7.71
N GLY A 122 -21.85 28.12 -7.50
CA GLY A 122 -21.71 26.89 -8.30
C GLY A 122 -21.30 25.71 -7.43
N SER A 123 -21.22 24.54 -8.04
CA SER A 123 -20.78 23.31 -7.39
C SER A 123 -19.77 22.59 -8.24
N GLY A 124 -18.78 22.00 -7.61
CA GLY A 124 -17.83 21.08 -8.23
C GLY A 124 -17.88 19.73 -7.56
N THR A 125 -18.03 18.66 -8.33
CA THR A 125 -18.02 17.29 -7.81
C THR A 125 -16.91 16.50 -8.47
N THR A 126 -15.97 15.98 -7.66
CA THR A 126 -14.91 15.14 -8.19
C THR A 126 -15.45 13.77 -8.61
N THR A 127 -14.86 13.21 -9.65
CA THR A 127 -15.20 11.85 -10.06
C THR A 127 -14.56 10.85 -9.10
N ALA A 128 -15.38 9.94 -8.56
CA ALA A 128 -14.91 8.78 -7.80
C ALA A 128 -14.84 7.54 -8.69
N LEU A 129 -14.20 6.51 -8.21
CA LEU A 129 -14.21 5.20 -8.88
C LEU A 129 -15.68 4.74 -9.04
N ALA A 130 -16.12 4.57 -10.29
CA ALA A 130 -17.52 4.31 -10.62
C ALA A 130 -17.86 2.81 -10.78
N ALA A 131 -16.87 1.96 -11.04
CA ALA A 131 -17.04 0.53 -11.22
C ALA A 131 -15.81 -0.24 -10.67
N ALA A 132 -16.02 -1.48 -10.27
CA ALA A 132 -14.88 -2.38 -10.01
C ALA A 132 -14.05 -2.55 -11.30
N PRO A 133 -12.71 -2.64 -11.20
CA PRO A 133 -11.89 -2.85 -12.38
C PRO A 133 -12.20 -4.23 -13.00
N GLY A 134 -12.28 -4.27 -14.32
CA GLY A 134 -12.39 -5.52 -15.08
C GLY A 134 -11.11 -6.33 -15.02
N ALA A 135 -11.14 -7.53 -15.59
CA ALA A 135 -9.97 -8.40 -15.67
C ALA A 135 -8.80 -7.68 -16.39
N GLY A 136 -7.62 -7.71 -15.76
CA GLY A 136 -6.42 -7.06 -16.30
C GLY A 136 -6.38 -5.53 -16.16
N VAL A 137 -7.42 -4.92 -15.61
CA VAL A 137 -7.47 -3.49 -15.30
C VAL A 137 -7.13 -3.29 -13.83
N TYR A 138 -6.29 -2.31 -13.54
CA TYR A 138 -5.85 -2.00 -12.18
C TYR A 138 -6.10 -0.53 -11.89
N VAL A 139 -6.62 -0.25 -10.71
CA VAL A 139 -6.54 1.08 -10.13
C VAL A 139 -5.21 1.21 -9.42
N TYR A 140 -4.65 2.42 -9.39
CA TYR A 140 -3.38 2.63 -8.73
C TYR A 140 -3.36 3.88 -7.86
N GLU A 141 -2.49 3.85 -6.88
CA GLU A 141 -2.14 4.97 -6.01
C GLU A 141 -0.64 4.99 -5.84
N ILE A 142 -0.07 6.18 -5.68
CA ILE A 142 1.36 6.35 -5.41
C ILE A 142 1.51 7.05 -4.06
N TRP A 143 2.20 6.37 -3.16
CA TRP A 143 2.43 6.81 -1.79
C TRP A 143 3.90 7.08 -1.55
N GLY A 144 4.22 8.20 -0.90
CA GLY A 144 5.54 8.50 -0.38
C GLY A 144 5.58 8.30 1.13
N MET A 145 6.75 8.00 1.69
CA MET A 145 6.93 8.01 3.14
C MET A 145 6.64 9.40 3.70
N GLY A 146 6.12 9.48 4.93
CA GLY A 146 5.80 10.75 5.60
C GLY A 146 6.89 11.25 6.53
N ASP A 147 8.08 10.64 6.51
CA ASP A 147 9.20 11.01 7.36
C ASP A 147 10.00 12.20 6.81
N ALA A 148 10.84 12.81 7.64
CA ALA A 148 11.65 13.97 7.24
C ALA A 148 12.66 13.66 6.13
N LEU A 149 13.10 12.40 6.00
CA LEU A 149 14.03 11.99 4.95
C LEU A 149 13.40 11.94 3.57
N GLN A 150 12.08 11.98 3.47
CA GLN A 150 11.39 12.01 2.17
C GLN A 150 11.80 13.20 1.29
N ALA A 151 12.21 14.31 1.90
CA ALA A 151 12.66 15.50 1.17
C ALA A 151 14.04 15.35 0.53
N THR A 152 14.93 14.55 1.10
CA THR A 152 16.32 14.39 0.66
C THR A 152 16.63 13.03 0.06
N SER A 153 15.93 12.01 0.53
CA SER A 153 16.06 10.62 0.09
C SER A 153 14.67 10.03 -0.13
N PRO A 154 13.99 10.44 -1.20
CA PRO A 154 12.59 10.08 -1.42
C PRO A 154 12.44 8.56 -1.66
N PHE A 155 11.35 8.04 -1.14
CA PHE A 155 10.86 6.69 -1.41
C PHE A 155 9.40 6.74 -1.79
N TYR A 156 9.06 6.09 -2.87
CA TYR A 156 7.70 5.98 -3.36
C TYR A 156 7.32 4.52 -3.63
N LEU A 157 6.08 4.22 -3.30
CA LEU A 157 5.42 2.97 -3.63
C LEU A 157 4.23 3.26 -4.54
N LYS A 158 4.19 2.66 -5.71
CA LYS A 158 2.97 2.52 -6.51
C LYS A 158 2.28 1.24 -6.12
N LEU A 159 1.08 1.34 -5.60
CA LEU A 159 0.18 0.23 -5.33
C LEU A 159 -0.81 0.11 -6.48
N GLU A 160 -0.94 -1.08 -7.05
CA GLU A 160 -1.92 -1.39 -8.10
C GLU A 160 -2.86 -2.48 -7.60
N CYS A 161 -4.14 -2.18 -7.56
CA CYS A 161 -5.19 -3.10 -7.12
C CYS A 161 -6.12 -3.44 -8.27
N GLY A 162 -6.41 -4.70 -8.47
CA GLY A 162 -7.31 -5.18 -9.50
C GLY A 162 -8.11 -6.40 -9.09
N THR A 163 -8.93 -6.86 -10.01
CA THR A 163 -9.80 -8.02 -9.85
C THR A 163 -9.40 -9.09 -10.86
N ILE A 164 -9.32 -10.35 -10.42
CA ILE A 164 -9.10 -11.50 -11.31
C ILE A 164 -10.44 -12.17 -11.59
N ALA A 165 -11.08 -11.78 -12.69
CA ALA A 165 -12.41 -12.26 -13.06
C ALA A 165 -12.45 -13.77 -13.32
N SER A 166 -11.38 -14.35 -13.89
CA SER A 166 -11.29 -15.79 -14.16
C SER A 166 -11.23 -16.67 -12.93
N GLN A 167 -11.15 -16.06 -11.74
CA GLN A 167 -11.02 -16.76 -10.46
C GLN A 167 -12.05 -16.27 -9.44
N GLY A 168 -13.28 -16.03 -9.90
CA GLY A 168 -14.38 -15.66 -9.03
C GLY A 168 -14.29 -14.24 -8.45
N GLY A 169 -13.56 -13.33 -9.13
CA GLY A 169 -13.47 -11.95 -8.69
C GLY A 169 -12.44 -11.69 -7.58
N CYS A 170 -11.41 -12.52 -7.44
CA CYS A 170 -10.43 -12.38 -6.36
C CYS A 170 -9.56 -11.12 -6.48
N PRO A 171 -9.13 -10.55 -5.34
CA PRO A 171 -8.22 -9.42 -5.32
C PRO A 171 -6.84 -9.77 -5.88
N ASN A 172 -6.28 -8.83 -6.61
CA ASN A 172 -4.93 -8.90 -7.16
C ASN A 172 -4.18 -7.62 -6.85
N ILE A 173 -3.02 -7.74 -6.22
CA ILE A 173 -2.23 -6.61 -5.74
C ILE A 173 -0.82 -6.70 -6.31
N TYR A 174 -0.39 -5.61 -6.95
CA TYR A 174 0.99 -5.41 -7.35
C TYR A 174 1.54 -4.16 -6.69
N PHE A 175 2.85 -4.10 -6.56
CA PHE A 175 3.54 -2.90 -6.17
C PHE A 175 4.80 -2.67 -7.01
N THR A 176 5.16 -1.40 -7.14
CA THR A 176 6.42 -0.95 -7.73
C THR A 176 6.99 0.12 -6.81
N ILE A 177 8.28 0.05 -6.53
CA ILE A 177 8.98 0.98 -5.66
C ILE A 177 10.01 1.79 -6.45
N GLY A 178 10.36 2.97 -5.96
CA GLY A 178 11.40 3.80 -6.56
C GLY A 178 11.61 5.10 -5.81
N THR A 179 12.43 5.98 -6.37
CA THR A 179 12.85 7.21 -5.72
C THR A 179 12.23 8.48 -6.31
N GLY A 180 11.31 8.34 -7.26
CA GLY A 180 10.60 9.45 -7.88
C GLY A 180 9.29 9.04 -8.51
N VAL A 181 8.52 10.03 -8.95
CA VAL A 181 7.27 9.89 -9.70
C VAL A 181 7.32 10.75 -10.94
N ASN A 182 6.67 10.32 -12.02
CA ASN A 182 6.69 11.06 -13.28
C ASN A 182 5.46 11.95 -13.51
N GLY A 183 4.51 11.96 -12.59
CA GLY A 183 3.26 12.70 -12.72
C GLY A 183 2.25 12.10 -13.70
N ALA A 184 2.55 10.95 -14.28
CA ALA A 184 1.72 10.25 -15.28
C ALA A 184 1.47 8.78 -14.89
N GLY A 185 1.42 8.49 -13.60
CA GLY A 185 1.08 7.17 -13.08
C GLY A 185 2.24 6.18 -13.01
N SER A 186 3.48 6.63 -13.15
CA SER A 186 4.63 5.73 -13.10
C SER A 186 5.66 6.18 -12.06
N ILE A 187 6.23 5.20 -11.40
CA ILE A 187 7.42 5.38 -10.59
C ILE A 187 8.61 5.69 -11.51
N SER A 188 9.45 6.61 -11.10
CA SER A 188 10.67 7.03 -11.79
C SER A 188 11.87 6.97 -10.85
N GLY A 189 13.04 7.38 -11.33
CA GLY A 189 14.27 7.25 -10.57
C GLY A 189 14.74 5.80 -10.54
N ASN A 190 15.33 5.37 -9.43
CA ASN A 190 15.78 3.99 -9.27
C ASN A 190 14.57 3.07 -9.04
N THR A 191 13.97 2.63 -10.13
CA THR A 191 12.69 1.89 -10.13
C THR A 191 12.94 0.39 -10.01
N GLY A 192 12.30 -0.23 -9.03
CA GLY A 192 12.23 -1.68 -8.91
C GLY A 192 11.28 -2.32 -9.94
N THR A 193 11.40 -3.62 -10.12
CA THR A 193 10.47 -4.37 -10.95
C THR A 193 9.08 -4.43 -10.30
N ARG A 194 8.03 -4.33 -11.11
CA ARG A 194 6.65 -4.58 -10.65
C ARG A 194 6.56 -5.97 -10.02
N THR A 195 6.13 -6.03 -8.78
CA THR A 195 6.13 -7.25 -7.99
C THR A 195 4.72 -7.59 -7.52
N THR A 196 4.34 -8.86 -7.62
CA THR A 196 3.09 -9.37 -7.07
C THR A 196 3.21 -9.45 -5.55
N MET A 197 2.33 -8.80 -4.83
CA MET A 197 2.16 -8.98 -3.39
C MET A 197 1.09 -10.04 -3.10
N LYS A 198 -0.06 -9.94 -3.78
CA LYS A 198 -1.14 -10.90 -3.71
C LYS A 198 -1.51 -11.29 -5.13
N GLY A 199 -1.18 -12.50 -5.52
CA GLY A 199 -1.73 -13.15 -6.71
C GLY A 199 -2.95 -13.97 -6.31
N SER A 200 -3.69 -14.37 -7.32
CA SER A 200 -4.90 -15.11 -7.14
C SER A 200 -4.72 -16.40 -6.36
N TYR A 201 -5.63 -16.76 -5.59
CA TYR A 201 -6.39 -17.99 -5.60
C TYR A 201 -7.50 -17.93 -4.56
N ALA A 202 -8.71 -18.03 -5.00
CA ALA A 202 -9.77 -18.63 -4.22
C ALA A 202 -10.41 -19.67 -5.12
N ALA A 203 -10.06 -20.93 -4.95
CA ALA A 203 -10.95 -21.98 -5.38
C ALA A 203 -12.22 -21.83 -4.54
N GLY A 204 -13.28 -21.44 -5.17
CA GLY A 204 -14.61 -21.52 -4.60
C GLY A 204 -15.11 -20.31 -3.84
N GLY A 205 -15.64 -19.37 -4.57
CA GLY A 205 -16.81 -18.59 -4.16
C GLY A 205 -16.63 -17.49 -3.13
N GLY A 206 -17.38 -16.43 -3.32
CA GLY A 206 -17.46 -15.19 -2.57
C GLY A 206 -17.74 -15.24 -1.06
N ALA A 207 -17.78 -16.39 -0.44
CA ALA A 207 -18.01 -16.55 1.00
C ALA A 207 -16.73 -16.56 1.84
N THR A 208 -15.56 -16.57 1.22
CA THR A 208 -14.29 -16.57 1.95
C THR A 208 -13.91 -15.18 2.37
N LEU A 209 -13.57 -14.99 3.64
CA LEU A 209 -13.05 -13.73 4.17
C LEU A 209 -11.52 -13.72 4.15
N TYR A 210 -10.96 -12.56 3.82
CA TYR A 210 -9.58 -12.23 4.10
C TYR A 210 -9.51 -11.32 5.31
N GLU A 211 -8.58 -11.59 6.19
CA GLU A 211 -8.20 -10.65 7.23
C GLU A 211 -7.00 -9.86 6.75
N CYS A 212 -7.10 -8.55 6.90
CA CYS A 212 -6.06 -7.60 6.57
C CYS A 212 -5.53 -6.99 7.85
N ASN A 213 -4.26 -7.18 8.13
CA ASN A 213 -3.59 -6.63 9.30
C ASN A 213 -2.53 -5.66 8.84
N PHE A 214 -2.59 -4.44 9.34
CA PHE A 214 -1.71 -3.34 9.00
C PHE A 214 -1.05 -2.79 10.25
N CYS A 215 0.23 -2.48 10.15
CA CYS A 215 0.97 -1.79 11.18
C CYS A 215 1.91 -0.78 10.54
N GLY A 216 2.06 0.40 11.14
CA GLY A 216 2.92 1.40 10.50
C GLY A 216 3.16 2.68 11.28
N SER A 217 4.04 3.45 10.70
CA SER A 217 4.41 4.82 11.05
C SER A 217 4.81 5.56 9.77
N SER A 218 5.18 6.81 9.86
CA SER A 218 5.59 7.60 8.71
C SER A 218 6.82 7.06 7.95
N ASP A 219 7.60 6.17 8.59
CA ASP A 219 8.83 5.56 8.06
C ASP A 219 8.79 4.03 7.97
N TYR A 220 7.64 3.43 8.29
CA TYR A 220 7.41 2.00 8.25
C TYR A 220 5.98 1.68 7.78
N PHE A 221 5.84 0.64 6.98
CA PHE A 221 4.56 0.05 6.62
C PHE A 221 4.67 -1.47 6.60
N GLY A 222 3.82 -2.13 7.37
CA GLY A 222 3.67 -3.58 7.39
C GLY A 222 2.22 -3.95 7.06
N MET A 223 2.05 -4.90 6.15
CA MET A 223 0.75 -5.46 5.79
C MET A 223 0.84 -6.97 5.73
N MET A 224 -0.13 -7.63 6.31
CA MET A 224 -0.31 -9.06 6.25
C MET A 224 -1.75 -9.38 5.87
N LEU A 225 -1.92 -10.16 4.82
CA LEU A 225 -3.21 -10.64 4.34
C LEU A 225 -3.25 -12.15 4.51
N TRP A 226 -4.28 -12.68 5.16
CA TRP A 226 -4.51 -14.12 5.20
C TRP A 226 -5.98 -14.47 5.00
N ARG A 227 -6.21 -15.67 4.52
CA ARG A 227 -7.55 -16.22 4.32
C ARG A 227 -8.04 -16.88 5.61
N LEU A 228 -9.24 -16.51 6.06
CA LEU A 228 -9.81 -17.02 7.32
C LEU A 228 -10.39 -18.44 7.24
N ALA A 229 -10.60 -19.00 6.05
CA ALA A 229 -11.13 -20.34 5.88
C ALA A 229 -10.40 -21.11 4.77
N GLY A 230 -10.20 -22.40 4.99
CA GLY A 230 -9.52 -23.30 4.05
C GLY A 230 -7.99 -23.25 4.17
N THR A 231 -7.28 -23.52 3.07
CA THR A 231 -5.82 -23.43 3.04
C THR A 231 -5.40 -21.97 3.16
N ALA A 232 -4.85 -21.60 4.30
CA ALA A 232 -4.49 -20.23 4.60
C ALA A 232 -3.31 -19.78 3.72
N ASN A 233 -3.59 -18.89 2.78
CA ASN A 233 -2.57 -18.21 2.01
C ASN A 233 -2.25 -16.89 2.70
N VAL A 234 -1.02 -16.75 3.15
CA VAL A 234 -0.51 -15.52 3.76
C VAL A 234 0.29 -14.73 2.75
N SER A 235 0.01 -13.47 2.62
CA SER A 235 0.83 -12.51 1.88
C SER A 235 1.33 -11.44 2.82
N VAL A 236 2.62 -11.10 2.74
CA VAL A 236 3.26 -10.11 3.59
C VAL A 236 3.94 -9.06 2.73
N LEU A 237 3.80 -7.81 3.10
CA LEU A 237 4.59 -6.69 2.59
C LEU A 237 5.02 -5.84 3.77
N CYS A 238 6.32 -5.67 3.94
CA CYS A 238 6.89 -4.75 4.92
C CYS A 238 7.90 -3.84 4.23
N MET A 239 7.90 -2.58 4.64
CA MET A 239 8.82 -1.55 4.14
C MET A 239 9.23 -0.65 5.30
N GLU A 240 10.51 -0.36 5.42
CA GLU A 240 11.02 0.61 6.40
C GLU A 240 12.24 1.35 5.86
N ARG A 241 12.61 2.46 6.50
CA ARG A 241 13.95 3.03 6.33
C ARG A 241 14.97 2.06 6.89
N SER A 242 16.09 1.89 6.18
CA SER A 242 17.21 1.16 6.74
C SER A 242 17.75 1.90 7.97
N LYS A 243 18.38 1.16 8.88
CA LYS A 243 18.93 1.71 10.12
C LYS A 243 20.45 1.71 10.05
N ASP A 244 21.07 2.69 10.66
CA ASP A 244 22.50 2.66 10.96
C ASP A 244 22.80 1.79 12.20
N SER A 245 24.06 1.69 12.58
CA SER A 245 24.50 0.91 13.75
C SER A 245 23.96 1.42 15.10
N LEU A 246 23.43 2.64 15.14
CA LEU A 246 22.82 3.28 16.29
C LEU A 246 21.30 3.21 16.29
N GLY A 247 20.71 2.61 15.24
CA GLY A 247 19.26 2.49 15.05
C GLY A 247 18.57 3.71 14.46
N ALA A 248 19.33 4.73 14.02
CA ALA A 248 18.77 5.88 13.33
C ALA A 248 18.43 5.57 11.86
N ASN A 249 17.38 6.19 11.33
CA ASN A 249 17.01 6.04 9.93
C ASN A 249 18.10 6.57 9.00
N THR A 250 18.40 5.79 7.95
CA THR A 250 19.26 6.21 6.84
C THR A 250 18.41 6.67 5.64
N GLY A 251 19.07 7.21 4.62
CA GLY A 251 18.40 7.56 3.35
C GLY A 251 17.93 6.34 2.53
N ASP A 252 18.43 5.16 2.83
CA ASP A 252 18.03 3.93 2.17
C ASP A 252 16.74 3.34 2.76
N TYR A 253 16.16 2.40 2.05
CA TYR A 253 14.95 1.69 2.49
C TYR A 253 15.10 0.18 2.27
N LEU A 254 14.38 -0.57 3.07
CA LEU A 254 14.30 -2.02 3.02
C LEU A 254 12.87 -2.44 2.71
N THR A 255 12.73 -3.49 1.91
CA THR A 255 11.44 -4.12 1.64
C THR A 255 11.53 -5.62 1.86
N ILE A 256 10.49 -6.19 2.46
CA ILE A 256 10.28 -7.62 2.55
C ILE A 256 8.91 -7.91 1.94
N ASN A 257 8.88 -8.78 0.95
CA ASN A 257 7.64 -9.24 0.35
C ASN A 257 7.59 -10.76 0.33
N SER A 258 6.45 -11.26 0.70
CA SER A 258 6.10 -12.66 0.57
C SER A 258 4.75 -12.74 -0.14
N ALA A 259 4.72 -13.34 -1.31
CA ALA A 259 3.49 -13.54 -2.07
C ALA A 259 3.13 -15.01 -2.13
N SER A 260 1.90 -15.33 -1.79
CA SER A 260 1.32 -16.64 -2.16
C SER A 260 0.90 -16.59 -3.62
N TYR A 261 1.63 -17.29 -4.46
CA TYR A 261 1.34 -17.39 -5.88
C TYR A 261 0.98 -18.83 -6.23
N ASN A 262 -0.26 -19.03 -6.69
CA ASN A 262 -0.80 -20.28 -7.21
C ASN A 262 -1.11 -21.42 -6.19
N ALA A 263 -2.26 -22.05 -6.36
CA ALA A 263 -2.81 -23.12 -5.52
C ALA A 263 -1.97 -24.39 -5.43
N ASN A 264 -1.14 -24.65 -6.42
CA ASN A 264 -0.39 -25.89 -6.54
C ASN A 264 1.10 -25.77 -6.21
N THR A 265 1.60 -24.56 -6.03
CA THR A 265 3.00 -24.30 -5.68
C THR A 265 3.05 -23.17 -4.66
N GLN A 266 2.69 -23.49 -3.45
CA GLN A 266 2.54 -22.52 -2.36
C GLN A 266 3.91 -22.19 -1.77
N GLN A 267 4.73 -21.54 -2.55
CA GLN A 267 5.99 -21.02 -2.09
C GLN A 267 5.78 -19.58 -1.65
N THR A 268 5.81 -19.36 -0.36
CA THR A 268 6.03 -18.05 0.21
C THR A 268 7.48 -17.67 -0.07
N VAL A 269 7.71 -16.93 -1.13
CA VAL A 269 9.05 -16.45 -1.46
C VAL A 269 9.23 -15.10 -0.81
N PHE A 270 10.10 -14.99 0.19
CA PHE A 270 10.54 -13.70 0.68
C PHE A 270 11.44 -13.05 -0.35
N LYS A 271 11.05 -11.85 -0.77
CA LYS A 271 11.87 -10.99 -1.59
C LYS A 271 12.33 -9.82 -0.73
N VAL A 272 13.59 -9.54 -0.77
CA VAL A 272 14.21 -8.48 0.00
C VAL A 272 14.85 -7.48 -0.96
N GLY A 273 14.65 -6.20 -0.71
CA GLY A 273 15.22 -5.13 -1.50
C GLY A 273 15.90 -4.08 -0.62
N LEU A 274 17.00 -3.53 -1.10
CA LEU A 274 17.71 -2.41 -0.51
C LEU A 274 17.87 -1.31 -1.55
N GLY A 275 17.43 -0.09 -1.19
CA GLY A 275 17.76 1.14 -1.91
C GLY A 275 17.58 1.05 -3.41
N THR A 276 18.40 1.77 -4.11
CA THR A 276 18.31 2.07 -5.53
C THR A 276 18.60 0.91 -6.49
N ASN A 277 19.13 -0.19 -6.01
CA ASN A 277 19.47 -1.36 -6.85
C ASN A 277 18.59 -2.57 -6.53
N THR A 278 17.34 -2.33 -6.20
CA THR A 278 16.42 -3.40 -5.87
C THR A 278 16.00 -4.19 -7.10
N THR A 279 16.88 -5.02 -7.60
CA THR A 279 16.44 -6.32 -8.02
C THR A 279 15.98 -7.01 -6.72
N LEU A 280 14.67 -7.03 -6.48
CA LEU A 280 14.11 -8.00 -5.56
C LEU A 280 14.63 -9.35 -6.04
N GLU A 281 15.61 -9.92 -5.35
CA GLU A 281 16.21 -11.17 -5.78
C GLU A 281 15.13 -12.23 -5.82
N THR A 282 14.70 -12.53 -7.04
CA THR A 282 13.76 -13.61 -7.34
C THR A 282 14.57 -14.87 -7.45
N GLY A 283 14.87 -15.49 -6.36
CA GLY A 283 15.51 -16.80 -6.39
C GLY A 283 14.84 -17.71 -5.38
N THR A 284 14.84 -18.99 -5.66
CA THR A 284 14.62 -20.07 -4.69
C THR A 284 15.61 -20.00 -3.51
N THR A 285 16.46 -19.00 -3.52
CA THR A 285 17.45 -18.66 -2.52
C THR A 285 17.31 -17.20 -2.12
N GLY A 286 16.08 -16.74 -1.82
CA GLY A 286 15.90 -15.43 -1.16
C GLY A 286 16.86 -15.40 0.03
N ARG A 287 17.91 -14.58 -0.08
CA ARG A 287 18.97 -14.56 0.91
C ARG A 287 18.51 -13.71 2.08
N TRP A 288 17.99 -14.39 3.05
CA TRP A 288 17.84 -13.84 4.38
C TRP A 288 18.80 -14.60 5.30
N ALA A 289 19.54 -13.87 6.10
CA ALA A 289 20.36 -14.47 7.13
C ALA A 289 19.50 -14.60 8.39
N THR A 290 19.37 -15.80 8.88
CA THR A 290 18.99 -16.04 10.27
C THR A 290 20.25 -16.19 11.09
N ILE A 291 20.22 -15.70 12.33
CA ILE A 291 21.34 -15.85 13.28
C ILE A 291 21.60 -17.33 13.62
N LEU A 292 20.63 -18.20 13.38
CA LEU A 292 20.73 -19.62 13.65
C LEU A 292 20.54 -20.46 12.38
N PRO A 293 21.45 -21.38 12.09
CA PRO A 293 21.20 -22.38 11.06
C PRO A 293 20.06 -23.29 11.52
N ILE A 294 18.90 -23.12 10.90
CA ILE A 294 17.71 -23.86 11.28
C ILE A 294 17.63 -25.08 10.40
N THR A 295 17.87 -26.23 10.98
CA THR A 295 17.93 -27.52 10.27
C THR A 295 16.72 -28.42 10.53
N SER A 296 15.74 -28.00 11.37
CA SER A 296 14.64 -28.88 11.80
C SER A 296 13.32 -28.14 11.97
N THR A 297 12.25 -28.73 11.45
CA THR A 297 10.86 -28.30 11.58
C THR A 297 10.20 -28.65 12.92
N THR A 298 10.90 -29.37 13.78
CA THR A 298 10.40 -29.86 15.09
C THR A 298 10.96 -29.01 16.22
N GLY A 299 10.66 -27.74 16.19
CA GLY A 299 11.40 -26.71 16.90
C GLY A 299 10.88 -26.29 18.25
N SER A 300 10.14 -27.09 19.03
CA SER A 300 10.01 -26.77 20.44
C SER A 300 11.01 -27.58 21.24
N GLN A 301 12.09 -26.93 21.66
CA GLN A 301 12.92 -27.47 22.73
C GLN A 301 12.48 -26.82 24.05
N ASN A 302 12.04 -27.64 25.00
CA ASN A 302 11.64 -27.22 26.34
C ASN A 302 10.53 -26.16 26.39
N ASN A 303 9.47 -26.27 25.56
CA ASN A 303 8.35 -25.33 25.49
C ASN A 303 8.76 -23.88 25.15
N LYS A 304 9.88 -23.69 24.46
CA LYS A 304 10.31 -22.37 24.00
C LYS A 304 10.15 -22.26 22.48
N THR A 305 9.49 -21.22 22.06
CA THR A 305 9.39 -20.85 20.63
C THR A 305 10.67 -20.17 20.20
N HIS A 306 11.28 -20.67 19.13
CA HIS A 306 12.41 -20.02 18.50
C HIS A 306 11.93 -18.97 17.51
N VAL A 307 12.39 -17.75 17.67
CA VAL A 307 12.15 -16.64 16.75
C VAL A 307 13.49 -16.08 16.25
N SER A 308 13.54 -15.72 14.99
CA SER A 308 14.73 -15.12 14.39
C SER A 308 14.33 -13.90 13.56
N PRO A 309 14.98 -12.75 13.73
CA PRO A 309 14.76 -11.62 12.85
C PRO A 309 15.10 -11.96 11.40
N VAL A 310 14.37 -11.36 10.48
CA VAL A 310 14.68 -11.41 9.06
C VAL A 310 15.66 -10.27 8.76
N TYR A 311 16.89 -10.62 8.46
CA TYR A 311 17.90 -9.65 8.02
C TYR A 311 18.00 -9.67 6.49
N PRO A 312 17.64 -8.57 5.82
CA PRO A 312 17.92 -8.43 4.40
C PRO A 312 19.40 -8.66 4.10
N LEU A 313 19.69 -9.54 3.16
CA LEU A 313 21.03 -9.80 2.67
C LEU A 313 21.13 -9.31 1.23
N VAL A 314 21.92 -8.26 0.99
CA VAL A 314 22.20 -7.76 -0.35
C VAL A 314 23.67 -7.98 -0.67
N GLY A 315 23.93 -8.77 -1.69
CA GLY A 315 25.29 -9.25 -1.96
C GLY A 315 25.77 -10.16 -0.82
N GLN A 316 26.75 -9.70 -0.06
CA GLN A 316 27.30 -10.40 1.13
C GLN A 316 27.11 -9.59 2.42
N VAL A 317 26.29 -8.53 2.38
CA VAL A 317 26.07 -7.63 3.51
C VAL A 317 24.68 -7.82 4.06
N THR A 318 24.58 -8.04 5.37
CA THR A 318 23.31 -8.08 6.10
C THR A 318 22.97 -6.70 6.62
N TYR A 319 21.68 -6.34 6.51
CA TYR A 319 21.16 -5.05 6.97
C TYR A 319 20.30 -5.26 8.20
N PRO A 320 20.48 -4.47 9.28
CA PRO A 320 19.60 -4.52 10.44
C PRO A 320 18.16 -4.19 10.04
N SER A 321 17.22 -5.04 10.42
CA SER A 321 15.80 -4.87 10.20
C SER A 321 15.02 -5.41 11.38
N ILE A 322 13.95 -4.70 11.73
CA ILE A 322 13.01 -5.13 12.77
C ILE A 322 11.60 -5.35 12.20
N MET A 323 11.45 -5.28 10.87
CA MET A 323 10.16 -5.37 10.20
C MET A 323 9.46 -6.72 10.38
N ALA A 324 10.23 -7.80 10.36
CA ALA A 324 9.67 -9.13 10.37
C ALA A 324 10.55 -10.11 11.14
N MET A 325 9.90 -11.14 11.66
CA MET A 325 10.49 -12.29 12.29
C MET A 325 10.10 -13.57 11.56
N VAL A 326 10.93 -14.58 11.66
CA VAL A 326 10.57 -15.96 11.34
C VAL A 326 10.38 -16.71 12.64
N VAL A 327 9.25 -17.39 12.76
CA VAL A 327 8.87 -18.21 13.91
C VAL A 327 8.98 -19.67 13.54
N LEU A 328 9.68 -20.44 14.35
CA LEU A 328 10.04 -21.83 14.06
C LEU A 328 9.20 -22.87 14.81
N SER A 329 8.26 -22.43 15.61
CA SER A 329 7.44 -23.34 16.42
C SER A 329 6.02 -23.43 15.90
N ALA A 330 5.51 -24.66 15.86
CA ALA A 330 4.09 -24.93 15.60
C ALA A 330 3.19 -24.61 16.82
N ASP A 331 3.77 -24.22 17.94
CA ASP A 331 3.06 -24.09 19.22
C ASP A 331 2.38 -22.71 19.39
N LEU A 332 2.76 -21.71 18.57
CA LEU A 332 2.05 -20.44 18.56
C LEU A 332 0.71 -20.57 17.83
N VAL A 333 -0.32 -20.00 18.43
CA VAL A 333 -1.63 -19.89 17.82
C VAL A 333 -1.61 -18.77 16.78
N GLU A 334 -2.22 -19.00 15.64
CA GLU A 334 -2.40 -17.99 14.61
C GLU A 334 -3.09 -16.74 15.17
N GLY A 335 -2.59 -15.56 14.81
CA GLY A 335 -3.05 -14.28 15.35
C GLY A 335 -2.45 -13.91 16.70
N SER A 336 -1.56 -14.75 17.27
CA SER A 336 -0.87 -14.41 18.52
C SER A 336 0.09 -13.25 18.32
N VAL A 337 0.12 -12.36 19.31
CA VAL A 337 1.14 -11.31 19.42
C VAL A 337 2.16 -11.74 20.46
N PHE A 338 3.44 -11.67 20.11
CA PHE A 338 4.55 -11.95 21.00
C PHE A 338 5.56 -10.81 21.00
N THR A 339 6.32 -10.69 22.08
CA THR A 339 7.28 -9.60 22.28
C THR A 339 8.72 -10.13 22.16
N VAL A 340 9.55 -9.41 21.42
CA VAL A 340 11.00 -9.66 21.31
C VAL A 340 11.75 -8.39 21.64
N GLN A 341 12.78 -8.51 22.46
CA GLN A 341 13.69 -7.40 22.73
C GLN A 341 14.79 -7.33 21.67
N ILE A 342 14.85 -6.19 20.96
CA ILE A 342 15.87 -5.91 19.94
C ILE A 342 16.49 -4.57 20.26
N TYR A 343 17.82 -4.50 20.27
CA TYR A 343 18.56 -3.27 20.63
C TYR A 343 18.12 -2.65 21.97
N GLY A 344 17.76 -3.49 22.94
CA GLY A 344 17.29 -3.02 24.24
C GLY A 344 15.84 -2.54 24.30
N THR A 345 15.14 -2.53 23.18
CA THR A 345 13.73 -2.12 23.06
C THR A 345 12.84 -3.33 22.82
N ASN A 346 11.69 -3.37 23.48
CA ASN A 346 10.69 -4.41 23.24
C ASN A 346 9.87 -4.06 21.99
N HIS A 347 9.77 -5.05 21.10
CA HIS A 347 8.96 -4.98 19.88
C HIS A 347 7.95 -6.10 19.86
N ASN A 348 6.72 -5.78 19.49
CA ASN A 348 5.66 -6.76 19.33
C ASN A 348 5.59 -7.25 17.89
N TYR A 349 5.24 -8.51 17.72
CA TYR A 349 5.08 -9.15 16.42
C TYR A 349 3.78 -9.94 16.35
N LEU A 350 3.05 -9.76 15.27
CA LEU A 350 1.86 -10.54 14.94
C LEU A 350 2.26 -11.77 14.14
N PHE A 351 1.92 -12.94 14.67
CA PHE A 351 2.22 -14.22 14.06
C PHE A 351 1.07 -14.75 13.21
N THR A 352 1.38 -15.28 12.04
CA THR A 352 0.42 -16.06 11.26
C THR A 352 1.00 -17.41 10.89
N LYS A 353 0.18 -18.42 11.05
CA LYS A 353 0.48 -19.80 10.66
C LYS A 353 -0.18 -20.09 9.32
N SER A 354 0.59 -20.17 8.26
CA SER A 354 0.11 -20.76 7.02
C SER A 354 -0.05 -22.28 7.21
N ASN A 355 -1.16 -22.87 6.78
CA ASN A 355 -1.34 -24.32 6.76
C ASN A 355 -0.37 -25.03 5.82
N TYR A 356 0.40 -24.27 5.04
CA TYR A 356 1.43 -24.80 4.17
C TYR A 356 2.80 -24.56 4.78
N SER A 357 3.40 -25.68 5.11
CA SER A 357 4.73 -25.75 5.67
C SER A 357 5.73 -24.97 4.83
N ALA A 358 6.54 -24.23 5.52
CA ALA A 358 7.83 -23.75 5.09
C ALA A 358 7.86 -22.62 4.06
N VAL A 359 8.43 -21.58 4.48
CA VAL A 359 9.05 -20.56 3.64
C VAL A 359 10.10 -21.24 2.76
N GLY A 360 9.74 -21.51 1.51
CA GLY A 360 10.62 -22.11 0.50
C GLY A 360 11.05 -23.56 0.77
N ASN A 361 11.56 -24.22 -0.23
CA ASN A 361 12.13 -25.57 -0.20
C ASN A 361 13.36 -25.74 0.73
N GLN A 362 13.74 -24.70 1.46
CA GLN A 362 14.85 -24.70 2.41
C GLN A 362 14.39 -24.74 3.87
N GLY A 363 13.14 -25.11 4.08
CA GLY A 363 12.60 -25.41 5.41
C GLY A 363 12.56 -24.21 6.35
N VAL A 364 11.41 -23.97 6.94
CA VAL A 364 11.37 -23.68 8.35
C VAL A 364 11.07 -22.26 8.72
N GLY A 365 9.79 -21.96 8.85
CA GLY A 365 9.33 -20.83 9.64
C GLY A 365 8.10 -20.16 9.08
N TRP A 366 7.33 -19.61 9.97
CA TRP A 366 6.14 -18.81 9.66
C TRP A 366 6.45 -17.33 9.84
N PRO A 367 5.93 -16.45 9.00
CA PRO A 367 6.19 -15.03 9.13
C PRO A 367 5.46 -14.44 10.33
N ALA A 368 6.12 -13.49 10.99
CA ALA A 368 5.51 -12.55 11.89
C ALA A 368 5.95 -11.14 11.52
N ILE A 369 5.02 -10.20 11.46
CA ILE A 369 5.32 -8.81 11.16
C ILE A 369 5.31 -7.97 12.43
N ARG A 370 6.06 -6.89 12.45
CA ARG A 370 6.05 -5.92 13.53
C ARG A 370 4.65 -5.39 13.75
N TRP A 371 4.23 -5.30 15.02
CA TRP A 371 2.85 -5.03 15.43
C TRP A 371 2.81 -4.11 16.64
N GLU A 372 3.00 -2.81 16.46
CA GLU A 372 3.02 -1.83 17.55
C GLU A 372 2.65 -0.39 17.10
#